data_191991a66528c700e669a08a32088871
#
_entry.id   191991a66528c700e669a08a32088871
#
_cell.length_a   1.000
_cell.length_b   1.000
_cell.length_c   1.000
_cell.angle_alpha   90.00
_cell.angle_beta   90.00
_cell.angle_gamma   90.00
#
_symmetry.space_group_name_H-M   'P 1'
#
loop_
_entity.id
_entity.type
_entity.pdbx_description
1 polymer ?
#
loop_
_entity_poly.entity_id
_entity_poly.type
_entity_poly.pdbx_seq_one_letter_code
_entity_poly.pdbx_strand_id
1 'polypeptide(L)'
;MNLRRTALAALLLATSHAFAQVAPAAVTDAQVSQFQSSIETGCLQSGAERHDPAQAVQARCTCTTQVLQTRLTKAEWQAAVAAAFNGNRQGATDIIAKHQEELKVCKPAQ
;
A
#
# COMPACT_ATOMS: atom_id res chain seq x y z
N MET A 1 -1.02 -74.89 -21.48
CA MET A 1 -1.63 -73.86 -20.60
C MET A 1 -0.90 -72.53 -20.81
N ASN A 2 -1.46 -71.67 -21.58
CA ASN A 2 -0.85 -70.34 -21.88
C ASN A 2 -1.49 -69.26 -21.02
N LEU A 3 -0.78 -68.84 -20.00
CA LEU A 3 -1.17 -67.62 -19.24
C LEU A 3 -0.75 -66.37 -20.03
N ARG A 4 -1.74 -65.75 -20.68
CA ARG A 4 -1.55 -64.40 -21.25
C ARG A 4 -1.57 -63.36 -20.12
N ARG A 5 -0.40 -62.84 -19.82
CA ARG A 5 -0.29 -61.64 -18.95
C ARG A 5 -0.62 -60.40 -19.77
N THR A 6 -1.80 -59.88 -19.59
CA THR A 6 -2.17 -58.55 -20.08
C THR A 6 -1.63 -57.49 -19.11
N ALA A 7 -0.58 -56.80 -19.53
CA ALA A 7 -0.08 -55.62 -18.83
C ALA A 7 -1.01 -54.43 -19.12
N LEU A 8 -1.77 -53.99 -18.13
CA LEU A 8 -2.48 -52.71 -18.18
C LEU A 8 -1.47 -51.60 -17.88
N ALA A 9 -1.09 -50.87 -18.92
CA ALA A 9 -0.35 -49.63 -18.77
C ALA A 9 -1.34 -48.54 -18.35
N ALA A 10 -1.32 -48.17 -17.07
CA ALA A 10 -2.06 -47.00 -16.59
C ALA A 10 -1.31 -45.72 -17.02
N LEU A 11 -1.86 -45.02 -18.02
CA LEU A 11 -1.40 -43.68 -18.37
C LEU A 11 -1.87 -42.69 -17.28
N LEU A 12 -0.98 -42.32 -16.38
CA LEU A 12 -1.18 -41.19 -15.46
C LEU A 12 -1.00 -39.89 -16.26
N LEU A 13 -2.12 -39.31 -16.72
CA LEU A 13 -2.20 -37.96 -17.23
C LEU A 13 -1.98 -37.02 -16.04
N ALA A 14 -0.75 -36.56 -15.84
CA ALA A 14 -0.43 -35.50 -14.95
C ALA A 14 -0.98 -34.17 -15.57
N THR A 15 -2.20 -33.82 -15.20
CA THR A 15 -2.74 -32.49 -15.51
C THR A 15 -1.99 -31.45 -14.67
N SER A 16 -0.94 -30.88 -15.24
CA SER A 16 -0.28 -29.71 -14.67
C SER A 16 -1.26 -28.54 -14.71
N HIS A 17 -1.93 -28.27 -13.61
CA HIS A 17 -2.70 -27.07 -13.45
C HIS A 17 -1.69 -25.91 -13.31
N ALA A 18 -1.38 -25.27 -14.43
CA ALA A 18 -0.70 -23.99 -14.42
C ALA A 18 -1.64 -22.98 -13.76
N PHE A 19 -1.43 -22.67 -12.48
CA PHE A 19 -2.04 -21.52 -11.86
C PHE A 19 -1.47 -20.29 -12.57
N ALA A 20 -2.28 -19.69 -13.45
CA ALA A 20 -1.94 -18.39 -14.02
C ALA A 20 -1.84 -17.41 -12.86
N GLN A 21 -0.62 -17.02 -12.49
CA GLN A 21 -0.41 -15.93 -11.56
C GLN A 21 -0.90 -14.67 -12.26
N VAL A 22 -2.07 -14.16 -11.82
CA VAL A 22 -2.55 -12.85 -12.24
C VAL A 22 -1.56 -11.85 -11.68
N ALA A 23 -0.82 -11.14 -12.56
CA ALA A 23 0.04 -10.05 -12.13
C ALA A 23 -0.80 -9.04 -11.32
N PRO A 24 -0.32 -8.53 -10.17
CA PRO A 24 -1.06 -7.53 -9.41
C PRO A 24 -1.34 -6.35 -10.34
N ALA A 25 -2.60 -5.87 -10.36
CA ALA A 25 -2.98 -4.70 -11.14
C ALA A 25 -2.10 -3.51 -10.74
N ALA A 26 -1.61 -2.77 -11.73
CA ALA A 26 -0.82 -1.56 -11.49
C ALA A 26 -1.66 -0.54 -10.69
N VAL A 27 -1.02 0.13 -9.73
CA VAL A 27 -1.65 1.21 -8.96
C VAL A 27 -1.96 2.37 -9.89
N THR A 28 -3.20 2.85 -9.89
CA THR A 28 -3.66 3.97 -10.70
C THR A 28 -3.42 5.31 -10.01
N ASP A 29 -3.38 6.39 -10.78
CA ASP A 29 -3.26 7.75 -10.24
C ASP A 29 -4.48 8.10 -9.36
N ALA A 30 -5.68 7.58 -9.68
CA ALA A 30 -6.87 7.75 -8.86
C ALA A 30 -6.73 7.08 -7.48
N GLN A 31 -6.13 5.91 -7.42
CA GLN A 31 -5.83 5.23 -6.15
C GLN A 31 -4.80 5.99 -5.33
N VAL A 32 -3.79 6.57 -5.97
CA VAL A 32 -2.82 7.45 -5.30
C VAL A 32 -3.51 8.67 -4.71
N SER A 33 -4.35 9.36 -5.48
CA SER A 33 -5.11 10.53 -4.99
C SER A 33 -6.03 10.19 -3.82
N GLN A 34 -6.71 9.06 -3.88
CA GLN A 34 -7.56 8.56 -2.80
C GLN A 34 -6.73 8.27 -1.53
N PHE A 35 -5.57 7.68 -1.68
CA PHE A 35 -4.67 7.39 -0.57
C PHE A 35 -4.14 8.68 0.07
N GLN A 36 -3.75 9.68 -0.74
CA GLN A 36 -3.34 11.01 -0.25
C GLN A 36 -4.45 11.68 0.57
N SER A 37 -5.69 11.63 0.08
CA SER A 37 -6.86 12.15 0.81
C SER A 37 -7.10 11.41 2.12
N SER A 38 -6.87 10.10 2.16
CA SER A 38 -7.00 9.31 3.39
C SER A 38 -5.94 9.66 4.44
N ILE A 39 -4.73 10.01 4.01
CA ILE A 39 -3.67 10.50 4.92
C ILE A 39 -4.11 11.82 5.57
N GLU A 40 -4.63 12.76 4.78
CA GLU A 40 -5.12 14.04 5.31
C GLU A 40 -6.27 13.84 6.29
N THR A 41 -7.28 13.05 5.90
CA THR A 41 -8.42 12.72 6.76
C THR A 41 -7.99 12.06 8.06
N GLY A 42 -7.08 11.08 8.01
CA GLY A 42 -6.53 10.42 9.19
C GLY A 42 -5.75 11.37 10.10
N CYS A 43 -5.00 12.31 9.51
CA CYS A 43 -4.30 13.35 10.25
C CYS A 43 -5.27 14.27 11.02
N LEU A 44 -6.32 14.74 10.34
CA LEU A 44 -7.36 15.58 10.94
C LEU A 44 -8.09 14.86 12.07
N GLN A 45 -8.47 13.62 11.85
CA GLN A 45 -9.12 12.78 12.85
C GLN A 45 -8.24 12.58 14.09
N SER A 46 -6.98 12.24 13.91
CA SER A 46 -6.03 12.06 15.02
C SER A 46 -5.83 13.33 15.84
N GLY A 47 -5.82 14.48 15.20
CA GLY A 47 -5.75 15.76 15.88
C GLY A 47 -6.99 16.06 16.72
N ALA A 48 -8.18 15.77 16.17
CA ALA A 48 -9.45 15.92 16.88
C ALA A 48 -9.55 14.98 18.10
N GLU A 49 -9.10 13.75 17.96
CA GLU A 49 -9.08 12.76 19.06
C GLU A 49 -8.16 13.20 20.22
N ARG A 50 -7.07 13.90 19.91
CA ARG A 50 -6.18 14.48 20.95
C ARG A 50 -6.68 15.80 21.53
N HIS A 51 -7.82 16.31 21.06
CA HIS A 51 -8.37 17.63 21.43
C HIS A 51 -7.41 18.78 21.13
N ASP A 52 -6.58 18.65 20.08
CA ASP A 52 -5.72 19.75 19.62
C ASP A 52 -6.58 20.89 19.02
N PRO A 53 -6.12 22.16 19.09
CA PRO A 53 -6.84 23.26 18.45
C PRO A 53 -7.07 23.02 16.96
N ALA A 54 -8.32 23.16 16.49
CA ALA A 54 -8.71 22.80 15.12
C ALA A 54 -7.88 23.50 14.04
N GLN A 55 -7.56 24.79 14.20
CA GLN A 55 -6.72 25.54 13.27
C GLN A 55 -5.28 25.00 13.19
N ALA A 56 -4.70 24.63 14.33
CA ALA A 56 -3.36 24.05 14.40
C ALA A 56 -3.31 22.69 13.73
N VAL A 57 -4.34 21.86 13.93
CA VAL A 57 -4.50 20.55 13.29
C VAL A 57 -4.60 20.72 11.78
N GLN A 58 -5.46 21.61 11.30
CA GLN A 58 -5.65 21.87 9.87
C GLN A 58 -4.34 22.33 9.22
N ALA A 59 -3.65 23.31 9.81
CA ALA A 59 -2.38 23.81 9.28
C ALA A 59 -1.31 22.71 9.20
N ARG A 60 -1.16 21.90 10.25
CA ARG A 60 -0.21 20.79 10.29
C ARG A 60 -0.54 19.71 9.26
N CYS A 61 -1.79 19.32 9.14
CA CYS A 61 -2.20 18.25 8.22
C CYS A 61 -2.08 18.69 6.76
N THR A 62 -2.46 19.93 6.44
CA THR A 62 -2.25 20.49 5.10
C THR A 62 -0.76 20.57 4.76
N CYS A 63 0.08 21.06 5.67
CA CYS A 63 1.52 21.09 5.50
C CYS A 63 2.08 19.68 5.23
N THR A 64 1.70 18.70 6.04
CA THR A 64 2.13 17.31 5.90
C THR A 64 1.78 16.76 4.52
N THR A 65 0.54 16.94 4.08
CA THR A 65 0.09 16.47 2.76
C THR A 65 0.89 17.13 1.64
N GLN A 66 1.11 18.44 1.70
CA GLN A 66 1.89 19.17 0.69
C GLN A 66 3.35 18.71 0.63
N VAL A 67 3.99 18.51 1.79
CA VAL A 67 5.37 18.00 1.85
C VAL A 67 5.44 16.62 1.22
N LEU A 68 4.54 15.72 1.58
CA LEU A 68 4.52 14.36 1.02
C LEU A 68 4.29 14.38 -0.50
N GLN A 69 3.35 15.19 -0.98
CA GLN A 69 3.08 15.34 -2.42
C GLN A 69 4.30 15.84 -3.20
N THR A 70 5.10 16.69 -2.58
CA THR A 70 6.30 17.28 -3.21
C THR A 70 7.51 16.35 -3.13
N ARG A 71 7.66 15.58 -2.05
CA ARG A 71 8.86 14.80 -1.75
C ARG A 71 8.80 13.35 -2.18
N LEU A 72 7.64 12.69 -2.07
CA LEU A 72 7.52 11.33 -2.56
C LEU A 72 7.54 11.30 -4.07
N THR A 73 8.34 10.39 -4.62
CA THR A 73 8.33 10.08 -6.04
C THR A 73 7.06 9.33 -6.42
N LYS A 74 6.72 9.31 -7.71
CA LYS A 74 5.60 8.50 -8.21
C LYS A 74 5.75 7.03 -7.82
N ALA A 75 6.96 6.47 -7.91
CA ALA A 75 7.24 5.09 -7.53
C ALA A 75 7.00 4.84 -6.03
N GLU A 76 7.38 5.77 -5.17
CA GLU A 76 7.14 5.68 -3.73
C GLU A 76 5.64 5.75 -3.40
N TRP A 77 4.89 6.62 -4.05
CA TRP A 77 3.44 6.66 -3.92
C TRP A 77 2.78 5.35 -4.33
N GLN A 78 3.16 4.81 -5.48
CA GLN A 78 2.63 3.53 -5.96
C GLN A 78 2.98 2.39 -5.01
N ALA A 79 4.21 2.35 -4.48
CA ALA A 79 4.63 1.35 -3.51
C ALA A 79 3.86 1.46 -2.18
N ALA A 80 3.65 2.67 -1.68
CA ALA A 80 2.89 2.90 -0.44
C ALA A 80 1.42 2.48 -0.60
N VAL A 81 0.79 2.82 -1.72
CA VAL A 81 -0.59 2.43 -2.04
C VAL A 81 -0.69 0.92 -2.18
N ALA A 82 0.20 0.27 -2.93
CA ALA A 82 0.22 -1.18 -3.08
C ALA A 82 0.37 -1.90 -1.73
N ALA A 83 1.27 -1.43 -0.86
CA ALA A 83 1.44 -1.97 0.49
C ALA A 83 0.15 -1.83 1.32
N ALA A 84 -0.48 -0.67 1.30
CA ALA A 84 -1.72 -0.43 2.03
C ALA A 84 -2.87 -1.32 1.55
N PHE A 85 -3.06 -1.46 0.24
CA PHE A 85 -4.10 -2.34 -0.33
C PHE A 85 -3.86 -3.83 -0.04
N ASN A 86 -2.61 -4.24 0.10
CA ASN A 86 -2.26 -5.61 0.49
C ASN A 86 -2.30 -5.86 2.01
N GLY A 87 -2.81 -4.91 2.78
CA GLY A 87 -2.88 -5.00 4.24
C GLY A 87 -1.55 -4.79 4.96
N ASN A 88 -0.50 -4.42 4.24
CA ASN A 88 0.82 -4.10 4.82
C ASN A 88 0.90 -2.61 5.19
N ARG A 89 0.20 -2.23 6.25
CA ARG A 89 0.21 -0.84 6.75
C ARG A 89 1.61 -0.39 7.16
N GLN A 90 2.40 -1.29 7.74
CA GLN A 90 3.76 -0.98 8.16
C GLN A 90 4.64 -0.63 6.96
N GLY A 91 4.53 -1.38 5.86
CA GLY A 91 5.26 -1.08 4.62
C GLY A 91 4.93 0.30 4.06
N ALA A 92 3.65 0.69 4.06
CA ALA A 92 3.23 2.03 3.66
C ALA A 92 3.80 3.12 4.60
N THR A 93 3.75 2.89 5.91
CA THR A 93 4.31 3.80 6.92
C THR A 93 5.82 3.95 6.76
N ASP A 94 6.53 2.89 6.50
CA ASP A 94 8.00 2.92 6.35
C ASP A 94 8.44 3.76 5.14
N ILE A 95 7.67 3.72 4.05
CA ILE A 95 7.94 4.56 2.87
C ILE A 95 7.79 6.04 3.24
N ILE A 96 6.73 6.41 3.93
CA ILE A 96 6.49 7.78 4.38
C ILE A 96 7.55 8.22 5.41
N ALA A 97 7.95 7.34 6.30
CA ALA A 97 8.95 7.60 7.34
C ALA A 97 10.34 7.98 6.79
N LYS A 98 10.66 7.58 5.55
CA LYS A 98 11.90 8.03 4.87
C LYS A 98 11.96 9.54 4.71
N HIS A 99 10.80 10.21 4.69
CA HIS A 99 10.67 11.66 4.55
C HIS A 99 10.42 12.38 5.88
N GLN A 100 10.70 11.72 7.00
CA GLN A 100 10.45 12.25 8.33
C GLN A 100 11.20 13.57 8.61
N GLU A 101 12.39 13.74 8.06
CA GLU A 101 13.17 14.96 8.23
C GLU A 101 12.50 16.15 7.54
N GLU A 102 11.99 15.95 6.33
CA GLU A 102 11.26 16.98 5.59
C GLU A 102 9.95 17.35 6.27
N LEU A 103 9.31 16.40 6.95
CA LEU A 103 8.06 16.63 7.67
C LEU A 103 8.22 17.44 8.95
N LYS A 104 9.45 17.65 9.44
CA LYS A 104 9.71 18.46 10.65
C LYS A 104 9.28 19.92 10.49
N VAL A 105 9.26 20.44 9.26
CA VAL A 105 8.77 21.81 8.99
C VAL A 105 7.29 21.99 9.31
N CYS A 106 6.53 20.89 9.39
CA CYS A 106 5.10 20.89 9.65
C CYS A 106 4.74 20.80 11.15
N LYS A 107 5.73 20.69 12.03
CA LYS A 107 5.48 20.70 13.47
C LYS A 107 5.04 22.09 13.90
N PRO A 108 4.01 22.19 14.76
CA PRO A 108 3.64 23.49 15.29
C PRO A 108 4.82 24.10 16.05
N ALA A 109 5.01 25.39 15.88
CA ALA A 109 5.94 26.14 16.72
C ALA A 109 5.49 25.99 18.18
N GLN A 110 6.38 25.51 19.00
CA GLN A 110 6.16 25.42 20.43
C GLN A 110 6.29 26.81 21.07
#